data_0135f3525c8feed825a7fdff0d1795cf
#
_entry.id   0135f3525c8feed825a7fdff0d1795cf
#
_cell.length_a   1.000
_cell.length_b   1.000
_cell.length_c   1.000
_cell.angle_alpha   90.00
_cell.angle_beta   90.00
_cell.angle_gamma   90.00
#
_symmetry.space_group_name_H-M   'P 1'
#
loop_
_entity.id
_entity.type
_entity.pdbx_description
1 polymer ?
#
loop_
_entity_poly.entity_id
_entity_poly.type
_entity_poly.pdbx_seq_one_letter_code
_entity_poly.pdbx_strand_id
1 'polypeptide(L)'
;MSFLNILLQLVNYFLVGFIFLVLKLCGYISFTHMVIAYIAYCIYIQLTSKTKLYYTKTEKNEKILSMCPELSKPNYKPHFLLPFAFQQMILSEIPLLVSDKPKVVFREQKINKYGLTLYWPYFSDFEEIRDPNTPILFFCPGMTGEISDPYVINICIEGLKNGYHVSVYQMRILNENFGVDESGRMNFCEDIDLCLDVIKQTYPNAKIYGISGSFGANNLLYYLGEKNNKYPKNQKKIEAAVSFSNPYNMEMCSRLCEGTIISTLVTYLEQKNSKKIKDSIDKNPNLSYIDTQELIKCEDPYLFDELFNGKLHGYKTATEYYRSISAIKNLIDIDVPVLCINSIDDPITPYQAIAYDDIKLNPNIFLIVTDKGAHMAFVSNEKLTELKQWNLIPAFEFLNCQRVGTL
;
A
#
# COMPACT_ATOMS: atom_id res chain seq x y z
N MET A 1 16.53 20.53 5.45
CA MET A 1 17.69 19.74 4.93
C MET A 1 18.56 20.60 4.03
N SER A 2 19.89 20.56 4.13
CA SER A 2 20.73 21.36 3.23
C SER A 2 20.65 20.78 1.80
N PHE A 3 20.68 21.64 0.78
CA PHE A 3 20.76 21.24 -0.64
C PHE A 3 21.83 20.17 -0.89
N LEU A 4 22.94 20.23 -0.14
CA LEU A 4 24.02 19.26 -0.21
C LEU A 4 23.58 17.84 0.21
N ASN A 5 22.74 17.70 1.23
CA ASN A 5 22.24 16.39 1.68
C ASN A 5 21.31 15.77 0.65
N ILE A 6 20.45 16.57 0.02
CA ILE A 6 19.60 16.11 -1.09
C ILE A 6 20.45 15.65 -2.26
N LEU A 7 21.47 16.42 -2.62
CA LEU A 7 22.40 16.09 -3.70
C LEU A 7 23.17 14.80 -3.41
N LEU A 8 23.67 14.61 -2.19
CA LEU A 8 24.38 13.39 -1.77
C LEU A 8 23.47 12.15 -1.82
N GLN A 9 22.20 12.29 -1.49
CA GLN A 9 21.25 11.18 -1.58
C GLN A 9 20.86 10.87 -3.03
N LEU A 10 20.63 11.88 -3.86
CA LEU A 10 20.47 11.69 -5.31
C LEU A 10 21.69 11.00 -5.91
N VAL A 11 22.89 11.37 -5.46
CA VAL A 11 24.13 10.67 -5.86
C VAL A 11 24.13 9.20 -5.42
N ASN A 12 23.68 8.87 -4.24
CA ASN A 12 23.58 7.47 -3.79
C ASN A 12 22.55 6.66 -4.58
N TYR A 13 21.37 7.23 -4.85
CA TYR A 13 20.33 6.54 -5.64
C TYR A 13 20.65 6.48 -7.14
N PHE A 14 21.36 7.48 -7.66
CA PHE A 14 21.76 7.58 -9.06
C PHE A 14 23.28 7.49 -9.24
N LEU A 15 23.99 6.98 -8.25
CA LEU A 15 25.46 6.99 -8.20
C LEU A 15 26.07 6.45 -9.49
N VAL A 16 25.58 5.34 -10.00
CA VAL A 16 26.07 4.76 -11.26
C VAL A 16 25.83 5.73 -12.43
N GLY A 17 24.62 6.27 -12.56
CA GLY A 17 24.28 7.26 -13.59
C GLY A 17 25.07 8.55 -13.45
N PHE A 18 25.27 9.02 -12.21
CA PHE A 18 26.05 10.23 -11.92
C PHE A 18 27.54 10.03 -12.23
N ILE A 19 28.14 8.91 -11.82
CA ILE A 19 29.52 8.56 -12.17
C ILE A 19 29.68 8.53 -13.71
N PHE A 20 28.77 7.89 -14.43
CA PHE A 20 28.80 7.86 -15.89
C PHE A 20 28.65 9.25 -16.50
N LEU A 21 27.80 10.11 -15.94
CA LEU A 21 27.63 11.48 -16.39
C LEU A 21 28.94 12.28 -16.19
N VAL A 22 29.56 12.19 -15.02
CA VAL A 22 30.84 12.85 -14.73
C VAL A 22 31.93 12.34 -15.66
N LEU A 23 32.08 11.03 -15.83
CA LEU A 23 33.06 10.44 -16.73
C LEU A 23 32.82 10.87 -18.20
N LYS A 24 31.57 11.02 -18.63
CA LYS A 24 31.23 11.56 -19.94
C LYS A 24 31.60 13.04 -20.06
N LEU A 25 31.26 13.86 -19.07
CA LEU A 25 31.59 15.29 -19.06
C LEU A 25 33.10 15.52 -19.05
N CYS A 26 33.86 14.63 -18.39
CA CYS A 26 35.32 14.64 -18.41
C CYS A 26 35.94 14.01 -19.67
N GLY A 27 35.12 13.50 -20.60
CA GLY A 27 35.61 12.91 -21.87
C GLY A 27 36.12 11.47 -21.75
N TYR A 28 36.00 10.82 -20.60
CA TYR A 28 36.53 9.47 -20.39
C TYR A 28 35.67 8.34 -20.99
N ILE A 29 34.35 8.58 -21.15
CA ILE A 29 33.43 7.58 -21.70
C ILE A 29 32.51 8.18 -22.75
N SER A 30 32.17 7.37 -23.76
CA SER A 30 31.16 7.72 -24.75
C SER A 30 29.77 7.34 -24.30
N PHE A 31 28.75 7.92 -24.95
CA PHE A 31 27.34 7.52 -24.76
C PHE A 31 27.12 6.01 -24.97
N THR A 32 27.84 5.43 -25.94
CA THR A 32 27.78 3.98 -26.22
C THR A 32 28.20 3.14 -25.02
N HIS A 33 29.28 3.53 -24.31
CA HIS A 33 29.70 2.81 -23.09
C HIS A 33 28.64 2.88 -21.98
N MET A 34 27.95 4.03 -21.83
CA MET A 34 26.86 4.17 -20.86
C MET A 34 25.69 3.23 -21.19
N VAL A 35 25.29 3.16 -22.46
CA VAL A 35 24.22 2.25 -22.91
C VAL A 35 24.58 0.79 -22.67
N ILE A 36 25.83 0.40 -23.03
CA ILE A 36 26.31 -0.99 -22.82
C ILE A 36 26.30 -1.32 -21.32
N ALA A 37 26.79 -0.44 -20.46
CA ALA A 37 26.81 -0.67 -19.02
C ALA A 37 25.39 -0.77 -18.45
N TYR A 38 24.45 0.07 -18.90
CA TYR A 38 23.05 -0.01 -18.50
C TYR A 38 22.42 -1.35 -18.91
N ILE A 39 22.60 -1.78 -20.17
CA ILE A 39 22.11 -3.06 -20.65
C ILE A 39 22.72 -4.24 -19.88
N ALA A 40 24.04 -4.20 -19.62
CA ALA A 40 24.70 -5.21 -18.83
C ALA A 40 24.14 -5.30 -17.40
N TYR A 41 23.85 -4.15 -16.78
CA TYR A 41 23.19 -4.10 -15.49
C TYR A 41 21.75 -4.64 -15.54
N CYS A 42 20.98 -4.32 -16.59
CA CYS A 42 19.66 -4.89 -16.79
C CYS A 42 19.69 -6.43 -16.88
N ILE A 43 20.66 -6.97 -17.67
CA ILE A 43 20.89 -8.42 -17.78
C ILE A 43 21.24 -9.01 -16.42
N TYR A 44 22.16 -8.38 -15.69
CA TYR A 44 22.55 -8.82 -14.34
C TYR A 44 21.34 -8.92 -13.41
N ILE A 45 20.49 -7.90 -13.37
CA ILE A 45 19.27 -7.92 -12.55
C ILE A 45 18.34 -9.04 -12.96
N GLN A 46 18.13 -9.27 -14.28
CA GLN A 46 17.28 -10.36 -14.76
C GLN A 46 17.79 -11.74 -14.31
N LEU A 47 19.11 -11.93 -14.29
CA LEU A 47 19.72 -13.20 -13.93
C LEU A 47 19.78 -13.43 -12.40
N THR A 48 19.97 -12.38 -11.63
CA THR A 48 20.27 -12.50 -10.19
C THR A 48 19.09 -12.26 -9.26
N SER A 49 18.08 -11.48 -9.70
CA SER A 49 16.90 -11.19 -8.84
C SER A 49 16.18 -12.46 -8.42
N LYS A 50 15.84 -12.52 -7.14
CA LYS A 50 15.19 -13.67 -6.50
C LYS A 50 13.85 -13.26 -5.92
N THR A 51 12.98 -14.24 -5.81
CA THR A 51 11.72 -14.14 -5.06
C THR A 51 11.70 -15.27 -4.04
N LYS A 52 11.33 -14.97 -2.81
CA LYS A 52 11.27 -15.95 -1.72
C LYS A 52 9.89 -15.96 -1.10
N LEU A 53 9.41 -17.16 -0.79
CA LEU A 53 8.19 -17.37 -0.02
C LEU A 53 8.54 -17.82 1.40
N TYR A 54 7.94 -17.17 2.39
CA TYR A 54 8.02 -17.52 3.80
C TYR A 54 6.62 -17.85 4.31
N TYR A 55 6.49 -18.99 4.99
CA TYR A 55 5.24 -19.45 5.60
C TYR A 55 5.53 -20.55 6.61
N THR A 56 4.60 -20.81 7.52
CA THR A 56 4.66 -21.94 8.42
C THR A 56 4.11 -23.20 7.75
N LYS A 57 4.88 -24.28 7.70
CA LYS A 57 4.45 -25.55 7.10
C LYS A 57 3.38 -26.19 7.97
N THR A 58 2.16 -26.21 7.46
CA THR A 58 1.00 -26.94 8.01
C THR A 58 0.30 -27.66 6.86
N GLU A 59 -0.49 -28.68 7.14
CA GLU A 59 -1.28 -29.39 6.14
C GLU A 59 -2.21 -28.43 5.36
N LYS A 60 -2.83 -27.49 6.10
CA LYS A 60 -3.66 -26.43 5.53
C LYS A 60 -2.89 -25.58 4.51
N ASN A 61 -1.68 -25.13 4.88
CA ASN A 61 -0.89 -24.25 4.04
C ASN A 61 -0.34 -24.96 2.82
N GLU A 62 0.08 -26.22 2.95
CA GLU A 62 0.50 -27.05 1.79
C GLU A 62 -0.68 -27.26 0.81
N LYS A 63 -1.91 -27.44 1.34
CA LYS A 63 -3.10 -27.52 0.51
C LYS A 63 -3.37 -26.20 -0.25
N ILE A 64 -3.27 -25.06 0.42
CA ILE A 64 -3.38 -23.73 -0.23
C ILE A 64 -2.34 -23.62 -1.35
N LEU A 65 -1.07 -23.93 -1.06
CA LEU A 65 0.01 -23.84 -2.06
C LEU A 65 -0.18 -24.79 -3.24
N SER A 66 -0.76 -25.96 -3.02
CA SER A 66 -1.08 -26.90 -4.13
C SER A 66 -2.12 -26.36 -5.10
N MET A 67 -2.96 -25.43 -4.66
CA MET A 67 -4.02 -24.77 -5.45
C MET A 67 -3.59 -23.41 -6.01
N CYS A 68 -2.45 -22.87 -5.56
CA CYS A 68 -1.94 -21.56 -5.91
C CYS A 68 -0.53 -21.67 -6.50
N PRO A 69 -0.37 -22.04 -7.79
CA PRO A 69 0.94 -22.25 -8.42
C PRO A 69 1.82 -20.98 -8.42
N GLU A 70 1.25 -19.81 -8.65
CA GLU A 70 2.01 -18.55 -8.62
C GLU A 70 2.46 -18.19 -7.20
N LEU A 71 1.65 -18.50 -6.19
CA LEU A 71 2.04 -18.35 -4.79
C LEU A 71 3.08 -19.40 -4.38
N SER A 72 2.93 -20.65 -4.81
CA SER A 72 3.80 -21.76 -4.38
C SER A 72 5.22 -21.66 -4.93
N LYS A 73 5.39 -21.07 -6.12
CA LYS A 73 6.68 -20.85 -6.79
C LYS A 73 6.76 -19.44 -7.35
N PRO A 74 6.71 -18.42 -6.50
CA PRO A 74 6.66 -17.04 -6.95
C PRO A 74 7.95 -16.70 -7.70
N ASN A 75 7.82 -16.15 -8.90
CA ASN A 75 8.94 -15.82 -9.77
C ASN A 75 8.76 -14.44 -10.38
N TYR A 76 9.03 -13.42 -9.58
CA TYR A 76 9.01 -12.06 -10.09
C TYR A 76 10.33 -11.71 -10.78
N LYS A 77 10.23 -11.14 -11.96
CA LYS A 77 11.32 -10.48 -12.68
C LYS A 77 10.87 -9.07 -13.05
N PRO A 78 11.64 -8.04 -12.68
CA PRO A 78 11.30 -6.67 -13.03
C PRO A 78 11.31 -6.50 -14.55
N HIS A 79 10.60 -5.50 -15.05
CA HIS A 79 10.69 -5.15 -16.47
C HIS A 79 12.15 -4.89 -16.86
N PHE A 80 12.58 -5.48 -18.00
CA PHE A 80 13.99 -5.49 -18.41
C PHE A 80 14.64 -4.09 -18.39
N LEU A 81 13.92 -3.06 -18.86
CA LEU A 81 14.42 -1.68 -18.91
C LEU A 81 14.17 -0.89 -17.61
N LEU A 82 13.65 -1.48 -16.55
CA LEU A 82 13.30 -0.81 -15.30
C LEU A 82 13.99 -1.48 -14.10
N PRO A 83 15.35 -1.54 -14.05
CA PRO A 83 16.07 -2.24 -12.99
C PRO A 83 16.11 -1.49 -11.66
N PHE A 84 15.75 -0.19 -11.64
CA PHE A 84 15.80 0.67 -10.45
C PHE A 84 14.42 0.93 -9.87
N ALA A 85 14.32 0.96 -8.53
CA ALA A 85 13.08 1.18 -7.82
C ALA A 85 12.33 2.46 -8.24
N PHE A 86 13.03 3.61 -8.31
CA PHE A 86 12.42 4.86 -8.72
C PHE A 86 11.88 4.85 -10.15
N GLN A 87 12.57 4.14 -11.06
CA GLN A 87 12.06 3.99 -12.43
C GLN A 87 10.75 3.21 -12.43
N GLN A 88 10.67 2.11 -11.66
CA GLN A 88 9.46 1.32 -11.55
C GLN A 88 8.31 2.15 -10.95
N MET A 89 8.56 2.90 -9.87
CA MET A 89 7.55 3.74 -9.22
C MET A 89 7.01 4.83 -10.15
N ILE A 90 7.89 5.55 -10.85
CA ILE A 90 7.47 6.62 -11.76
C ILE A 90 6.73 6.05 -12.98
N LEU A 91 7.26 5.00 -13.58
CA LEU A 91 6.73 4.47 -14.83
C LEU A 91 5.51 3.57 -14.63
N SER A 92 5.29 3.01 -13.43
CA SER A 92 4.03 2.33 -13.12
C SER A 92 2.81 3.24 -13.18
N GLU A 93 3.02 4.55 -13.05
CA GLU A 93 1.97 5.56 -13.14
C GLU A 93 1.63 5.98 -14.59
N ILE A 94 2.53 5.71 -15.56
CA ILE A 94 2.36 6.14 -16.97
C ILE A 94 1.36 5.29 -17.78
N PRO A 95 1.25 3.97 -17.62
CA PRO A 95 0.42 3.11 -18.47
C PRO A 95 -1.07 3.43 -18.47
N LEU A 96 -1.58 4.05 -17.43
CA LEU A 96 -2.97 4.50 -17.40
C LEU A 96 -3.26 5.62 -18.39
N LEU A 97 -2.24 6.39 -18.75
CA LEU A 97 -2.35 7.48 -19.71
C LEU A 97 -2.30 6.97 -21.17
N VAL A 98 -1.82 5.74 -21.39
CA VAL A 98 -1.46 5.21 -22.74
C VAL A 98 -2.23 3.94 -23.10
N SER A 99 -2.92 3.25 -22.18
CA SER A 99 -3.59 1.96 -22.47
C SER A 99 -5.10 2.10 -22.66
N ASP A 100 -5.66 1.28 -23.56
CA ASP A 100 -7.11 1.03 -23.74
C ASP A 100 -7.70 0.29 -22.52
N LYS A 101 -7.42 0.75 -21.31
CA LYS A 101 -8.02 0.15 -20.10
C LYS A 101 -9.50 0.47 -20.03
N PRO A 102 -10.33 -0.46 -19.53
CA PRO A 102 -11.75 -0.17 -19.31
C PRO A 102 -11.91 1.07 -18.42
N LYS A 103 -12.79 1.96 -18.80
CA LYS A 103 -13.08 3.15 -18.00
C LYS A 103 -13.83 2.73 -16.73
N VAL A 104 -13.25 3.07 -15.59
CA VAL A 104 -13.85 2.84 -14.27
C VAL A 104 -14.56 4.11 -13.82
N VAL A 105 -15.78 3.93 -13.34
CA VAL A 105 -16.60 4.97 -12.72
C VAL A 105 -16.79 4.59 -11.25
N PHE A 106 -16.86 5.58 -10.37
CA PHE A 106 -17.02 5.36 -8.94
C PHE A 106 -18.35 5.93 -8.44
N ARG A 107 -19.13 5.10 -7.75
CA ARG A 107 -20.26 5.56 -6.95
C ARG A 107 -19.78 5.84 -5.54
N GLU A 108 -20.02 7.06 -5.06
CA GLU A 108 -19.69 7.48 -3.71
C GLU A 108 -20.77 7.02 -2.71
N GLN A 109 -20.34 6.54 -1.55
CA GLN A 109 -21.19 6.26 -0.40
C GLN A 109 -20.59 6.89 0.85
N LYS A 110 -21.18 7.99 1.30
CA LYS A 110 -20.79 8.64 2.57
C LYS A 110 -21.23 7.78 3.74
N ILE A 111 -20.30 7.46 4.64
CA ILE A 111 -20.54 6.62 5.81
C ILE A 111 -20.95 7.47 7.02
N ASN A 112 -20.29 8.63 7.18
CA ASN A 112 -20.63 9.57 8.23
C ASN A 112 -20.41 11.03 7.78
N LYS A 113 -20.82 11.99 8.63
CA LYS A 113 -20.66 13.43 8.38
C LYS A 113 -19.22 13.93 8.52
N TYR A 114 -18.29 13.08 8.95
CA TYR A 114 -16.90 13.42 9.22
C TYR A 114 -15.95 13.08 8.06
N GLY A 115 -16.48 12.79 6.89
CA GLY A 115 -15.72 12.55 5.67
C GLY A 115 -15.33 11.09 5.43
N LEU A 116 -15.77 10.14 6.27
CA LEU A 116 -15.56 8.72 6.00
C LEU A 116 -16.41 8.27 4.83
N THR A 117 -15.78 7.70 3.80
CA THR A 117 -16.43 7.42 2.52
C THR A 117 -15.99 6.08 1.97
N LEU A 118 -16.92 5.36 1.35
CA LEU A 118 -16.66 4.21 0.49
C LEU A 118 -16.92 4.59 -0.96
N TYR A 119 -16.05 4.13 -1.86
CA TYR A 119 -16.23 4.25 -3.29
C TYR A 119 -16.42 2.87 -3.91
N TRP A 120 -17.44 2.73 -4.76
CA TRP A 120 -17.79 1.50 -5.44
C TRP A 120 -17.49 1.64 -6.93
N PRO A 121 -16.35 1.11 -7.41
CA PRO A 121 -16.00 1.13 -8.81
C PRO A 121 -16.82 0.13 -9.63
N TYR A 122 -17.13 0.50 -10.86
CA TYR A 122 -17.72 -0.37 -11.88
C TYR A 122 -17.26 0.08 -13.27
N PHE A 123 -17.32 -0.82 -14.25
CA PHE A 123 -16.99 -0.46 -15.62
C PHE A 123 -18.10 0.39 -16.24
N SER A 124 -17.74 1.49 -16.93
CA SER A 124 -18.70 2.42 -17.51
C SER A 124 -19.65 1.78 -18.55
N ASP A 125 -19.19 0.70 -19.20
CA ASP A 125 -19.91 0.02 -20.27
C ASP A 125 -20.75 -1.17 -19.76
N PHE A 126 -20.75 -1.41 -18.43
CA PHE A 126 -21.51 -2.50 -17.79
C PHE A 126 -22.39 -1.94 -16.67
N GLU A 127 -23.48 -2.64 -16.38
CA GLU A 127 -24.27 -2.35 -15.19
C GLU A 127 -23.47 -2.64 -13.92
N GLU A 128 -23.66 -1.80 -12.91
CA GLU A 128 -23.07 -2.02 -11.58
C GLU A 128 -23.51 -3.38 -11.03
N ILE A 129 -22.53 -4.17 -10.54
CA ILE A 129 -22.82 -5.45 -9.87
C ILE A 129 -23.61 -5.17 -8.60
N ARG A 130 -24.82 -5.69 -8.51
CA ARG A 130 -25.72 -5.51 -7.34
C ARG A 130 -26.22 -6.84 -6.77
N ASP A 131 -25.69 -7.98 -7.24
CA ASP A 131 -26.03 -9.28 -6.65
C ASP A 131 -25.55 -9.31 -5.18
N PRO A 132 -26.50 -9.48 -4.22
CA PRO A 132 -26.17 -9.47 -2.78
C PRO A 132 -25.25 -10.61 -2.34
N ASN A 133 -25.02 -11.62 -3.18
CA ASN A 133 -24.13 -12.74 -2.89
C ASN A 133 -22.75 -12.58 -3.53
N THR A 134 -22.55 -11.59 -4.38
CA THR A 134 -21.22 -11.34 -4.99
C THR A 134 -20.20 -11.05 -3.91
N PRO A 135 -19.05 -11.76 -3.87
CA PRO A 135 -18.01 -11.49 -2.89
C PRO A 135 -17.47 -10.07 -3.03
N ILE A 136 -17.20 -9.43 -1.90
CA ILE A 136 -16.73 -8.05 -1.86
C ILE A 136 -15.22 -8.03 -1.65
N LEU A 137 -14.53 -7.21 -2.43
CA LEU A 137 -13.13 -6.86 -2.25
C LEU A 137 -13.06 -5.49 -1.56
N PHE A 138 -12.77 -5.48 -0.27
CA PHE A 138 -12.56 -4.27 0.52
C PHE A 138 -11.11 -3.82 0.36
N PHE A 139 -10.92 -2.68 -0.29
CA PHE A 139 -9.59 -2.14 -0.59
C PHE A 139 -9.24 -0.96 0.32
N CYS A 140 -8.10 -1.09 1.03
CA CYS A 140 -7.49 -0.01 1.83
C CYS A 140 -6.26 0.53 1.09
N PRO A 141 -6.36 1.69 0.41
CA PRO A 141 -5.23 2.34 -0.25
C PRO A 141 -4.18 2.88 0.72
N GLY A 142 -3.02 3.29 0.19
CA GLY A 142 -1.97 3.97 0.94
C GLY A 142 -2.37 5.34 1.49
N MET A 143 -1.45 5.98 2.19
CA MET A 143 -1.68 7.23 2.93
C MET A 143 -2.23 8.38 2.06
N THR A 144 -1.82 8.46 0.79
CA THR A 144 -2.27 9.48 -0.15
C THR A 144 -3.15 8.92 -1.26
N GLY A 145 -3.60 7.65 -1.12
CA GLY A 145 -4.31 6.92 -2.16
C GLY A 145 -5.70 7.48 -2.42
N GLU A 146 -5.81 8.31 -3.43
CA GLU A 146 -7.10 8.79 -3.97
C GLU A 146 -7.65 7.81 -5.01
N ILE A 147 -8.96 7.83 -5.22
CA ILE A 147 -9.62 6.95 -6.21
C ILE A 147 -9.15 7.19 -7.65
N SER A 148 -8.53 8.34 -7.92
CA SER A 148 -7.94 8.69 -9.22
C SER A 148 -6.54 8.13 -9.43
N ASP A 149 -5.90 7.61 -8.38
CA ASP A 149 -4.52 7.13 -8.47
C ASP A 149 -4.42 5.87 -9.32
N PRO A 150 -3.44 5.77 -10.20
CA PRO A 150 -3.26 4.66 -11.14
C PRO A 150 -3.26 3.28 -10.48
N TYR A 151 -2.56 3.12 -9.36
CA TYR A 151 -2.54 1.82 -8.67
C TYR A 151 -3.89 1.45 -8.07
N VAL A 152 -4.68 2.45 -7.60
CA VAL A 152 -6.03 2.23 -7.08
C VAL A 152 -6.94 1.74 -8.20
N ILE A 153 -6.92 2.41 -9.35
CA ILE A 153 -7.69 2.01 -10.53
C ILE A 153 -7.29 0.63 -11.01
N ASN A 154 -5.98 0.29 -11.01
CA ASN A 154 -5.50 -1.04 -11.41
C ASN A 154 -6.05 -2.16 -10.51
N ILE A 155 -5.99 -1.98 -9.19
CA ILE A 155 -6.53 -2.96 -8.24
C ILE A 155 -8.05 -3.09 -8.42
N CYS A 156 -8.76 -1.97 -8.63
CA CYS A 156 -10.19 -2.00 -8.91
C CYS A 156 -10.51 -2.78 -10.19
N ILE A 157 -9.80 -2.52 -11.29
CA ILE A 157 -9.98 -3.25 -12.55
C ILE A 157 -9.76 -4.75 -12.37
N GLU A 158 -8.68 -5.15 -11.73
CA GLU A 158 -8.39 -6.57 -11.51
C GLU A 158 -9.40 -7.21 -10.54
N GLY A 159 -9.87 -6.50 -9.51
CA GLY A 159 -10.94 -6.97 -8.63
C GLY A 159 -12.24 -7.23 -9.39
N LEU A 160 -12.67 -6.28 -10.21
CA LEU A 160 -13.87 -6.42 -11.06
C LEU A 160 -13.74 -7.57 -12.07
N LYS A 161 -12.57 -7.71 -12.73
CA LYS A 161 -12.29 -8.84 -13.66
C LYS A 161 -12.32 -10.20 -12.98
N ASN A 162 -11.92 -10.26 -11.70
CA ASN A 162 -11.96 -11.49 -10.89
C ASN A 162 -13.35 -11.75 -10.27
N GLY A 163 -14.37 -10.97 -10.63
CA GLY A 163 -15.75 -11.17 -10.21
C GLY A 163 -16.02 -10.76 -8.75
N TYR A 164 -15.30 -9.76 -8.25
CA TYR A 164 -15.59 -9.11 -6.98
C TYR A 164 -16.40 -7.84 -7.18
N HIS A 165 -17.27 -7.55 -6.24
CA HIS A 165 -17.80 -6.21 -6.04
C HIS A 165 -16.77 -5.43 -5.22
N VAL A 166 -16.07 -4.49 -5.82
CA VAL A 166 -14.99 -3.76 -5.17
C VAL A 166 -15.54 -2.61 -4.34
N SER A 167 -15.00 -2.41 -3.14
CA SER A 167 -15.27 -1.26 -2.28
C SER A 167 -13.98 -0.64 -1.82
N VAL A 168 -13.72 0.61 -2.20
CA VAL A 168 -12.50 1.34 -1.83
C VAL A 168 -12.80 2.19 -0.59
N TYR A 169 -12.05 1.93 0.48
CA TYR A 169 -12.07 2.73 1.70
C TYR A 169 -11.25 4.01 1.52
N GLN A 170 -11.88 5.16 1.66
CA GLN A 170 -11.16 6.43 1.69
C GLN A 170 -11.02 6.94 3.12
N MET A 171 -9.77 7.11 3.57
CA MET A 171 -9.48 7.67 4.88
C MET A 171 -10.06 9.09 5.00
N ARG A 172 -10.61 9.42 6.17
CA ARG A 172 -11.22 10.74 6.42
C ARG A 172 -10.29 11.91 6.12
N ILE A 173 -9.01 11.79 6.46
CA ILE A 173 -7.99 12.83 6.26
C ILE A 173 -7.74 13.18 4.78
N LEU A 174 -8.24 12.38 3.84
CA LEU A 174 -8.14 12.65 2.40
C LEU A 174 -9.38 13.38 1.86
N ASN A 175 -10.41 13.56 2.67
CA ASN A 175 -11.67 14.19 2.25
C ASN A 175 -11.69 15.67 2.63
N GLU A 176 -12.08 16.54 1.70
CA GLU A 176 -12.22 17.98 1.94
C GLU A 176 -13.21 18.29 3.08
N ASN A 177 -14.19 17.42 3.31
CA ASN A 177 -15.14 17.50 4.43
C ASN A 177 -14.60 16.80 5.68
N PHE A 178 -13.28 16.75 5.85
CA PHE A 178 -12.63 16.13 7.00
C PHE A 178 -13.18 16.67 8.32
N GLY A 179 -13.50 15.75 9.22
CA GLY A 179 -13.95 16.08 10.55
C GLY A 179 -13.70 14.97 11.56
N VAL A 180 -13.86 15.32 12.81
CA VAL A 180 -13.80 14.42 13.96
C VAL A 180 -15.09 14.54 14.76
N ASP A 181 -15.40 13.53 15.55
CA ASP A 181 -16.51 13.56 16.49
C ASP A 181 -16.24 14.51 17.67
N GLU A 182 -17.10 14.49 18.66
CA GLU A 182 -17.00 15.34 19.86
C GLU A 182 -15.74 15.02 20.69
N SER A 183 -15.13 13.83 20.53
CA SER A 183 -13.86 13.49 21.19
C SER A 183 -12.66 14.21 20.60
N GLY A 184 -12.79 14.78 19.41
CA GLY A 184 -11.70 15.42 18.67
C GLY A 184 -10.63 14.42 18.18
N ARG A 185 -10.95 13.13 18.09
CA ARG A 185 -9.97 12.06 17.78
C ARG A 185 -10.40 11.19 16.63
N MET A 186 -9.43 10.47 16.10
CA MET A 186 -9.61 9.44 15.06
C MET A 186 -9.13 8.08 15.54
N ASN A 187 -9.70 7.03 14.96
CA ASN A 187 -9.21 5.66 15.09
C ASN A 187 -9.44 4.93 13.77
N PHE A 188 -8.37 4.61 13.07
CA PHE A 188 -8.45 3.89 11.77
C PHE A 188 -9.12 2.52 11.90
N CYS A 189 -8.90 1.84 13.02
CA CYS A 189 -9.49 0.53 13.27
C CYS A 189 -11.02 0.61 13.39
N GLU A 190 -11.51 1.64 14.08
CA GLU A 190 -12.95 1.90 14.20
C GLU A 190 -13.54 2.35 12.86
N ASP A 191 -12.82 3.15 12.07
CA ASP A 191 -13.27 3.57 10.75
C ASP A 191 -13.43 2.38 9.79
N ILE A 192 -12.46 1.48 9.77
CA ILE A 192 -12.52 0.24 8.98
C ILE A 192 -13.71 -0.62 9.44
N ASP A 193 -13.87 -0.78 10.74
CA ASP A 193 -14.94 -1.60 11.30
C ASP A 193 -16.33 -1.05 10.94
N LEU A 194 -16.51 0.27 11.04
CA LEU A 194 -17.75 0.94 10.66
C LEU A 194 -18.04 0.78 9.17
N CYS A 195 -17.05 0.92 8.31
CA CYS A 195 -17.21 0.67 6.87
C CYS A 195 -17.66 -0.76 6.58
N LEU A 196 -17.06 -1.74 7.26
CA LEU A 196 -17.43 -3.15 7.10
C LEU A 196 -18.83 -3.45 7.65
N ASP A 197 -19.26 -2.78 8.71
CA ASP A 197 -20.65 -2.88 9.20
C ASP A 197 -21.65 -2.37 8.17
N VAL A 198 -21.39 -1.22 7.55
CA VAL A 198 -22.25 -0.67 6.49
C VAL A 198 -22.30 -1.60 5.28
N ILE A 199 -21.14 -2.19 4.91
CA ILE A 199 -21.10 -3.18 3.82
C ILE A 199 -21.93 -4.41 4.19
N LYS A 200 -21.80 -4.96 5.40
CA LYS A 200 -22.57 -6.12 5.86
C LYS A 200 -24.06 -5.85 5.98
N GLN A 201 -24.45 -4.64 6.36
CA GLN A 201 -25.86 -4.23 6.35
C GLN A 201 -26.45 -4.17 4.93
N THR A 202 -25.65 -3.72 3.96
CA THR A 202 -26.09 -3.60 2.56
C THR A 202 -26.07 -4.95 1.84
N TYR A 203 -25.06 -5.80 2.13
CA TYR A 203 -24.79 -7.09 1.51
C TYR A 203 -24.59 -8.18 2.57
N PRO A 204 -25.65 -8.60 3.29
CA PRO A 204 -25.53 -9.44 4.48
C PRO A 204 -24.93 -10.84 4.20
N ASN A 205 -25.14 -11.37 3.00
CA ASN A 205 -24.68 -12.69 2.59
C ASN A 205 -23.30 -12.67 1.91
N ALA A 206 -22.81 -11.50 1.50
CA ALA A 206 -21.54 -11.39 0.81
C ALA A 206 -20.36 -11.68 1.76
N LYS A 207 -19.43 -12.52 1.32
CA LYS A 207 -18.13 -12.67 1.97
C LYS A 207 -17.25 -11.49 1.59
N ILE A 208 -16.51 -10.93 2.55
CA ILE A 208 -15.63 -9.79 2.33
C ILE A 208 -14.18 -10.28 2.42
N TYR A 209 -13.39 -9.91 1.42
CA TYR A 209 -11.96 -10.13 1.31
C TYR A 209 -11.23 -8.80 1.33
N GLY A 210 -10.10 -8.73 2.04
CA GLY A 210 -9.31 -7.50 2.12
C GLY A 210 -8.20 -7.47 1.07
N ILE A 211 -7.93 -6.30 0.51
CA ILE A 211 -6.70 -6.01 -0.23
C ILE A 211 -6.19 -4.64 0.20
N SER A 212 -4.89 -4.45 0.28
CA SER A 212 -4.35 -3.22 0.86
C SER A 212 -2.93 -2.93 0.41
N GLY A 213 -2.55 -1.65 0.44
CA GLY A 213 -1.21 -1.22 0.07
C GLY A 213 -0.63 -0.18 1.02
N SER A 214 0.69 -0.23 1.25
CA SER A 214 1.43 0.78 2.02
C SER A 214 0.83 1.01 3.41
N PHE A 215 0.56 2.26 3.78
CA PHE A 215 -0.09 2.60 5.05
C PHE A 215 -1.46 1.92 5.24
N GLY A 216 -2.25 1.79 4.15
CA GLY A 216 -3.50 1.03 4.20
C GLY A 216 -3.29 -0.45 4.51
N ALA A 217 -2.15 -1.02 4.08
CA ALA A 217 -1.77 -2.39 4.41
C ALA A 217 -1.47 -2.56 5.91
N ASN A 218 -0.78 -1.59 6.51
CA ASN A 218 -0.58 -1.55 7.95
C ASN A 218 -1.92 -1.49 8.70
N ASN A 219 -2.81 -0.58 8.30
CA ASN A 219 -4.10 -0.39 8.96
C ASN A 219 -5.00 -1.63 8.85
N LEU A 220 -5.02 -2.28 7.69
CA LEU A 220 -5.81 -3.50 7.50
C LEU A 220 -5.27 -4.66 8.36
N LEU A 221 -3.95 -4.90 8.37
CA LEU A 221 -3.39 -5.97 9.21
C LEU A 221 -3.53 -5.66 10.70
N TYR A 222 -3.38 -4.40 11.10
CA TYR A 222 -3.68 -3.97 12.46
C TYR A 222 -5.13 -4.29 12.84
N TYR A 223 -6.09 -3.95 11.98
CA TYR A 223 -7.50 -4.26 12.17
C TYR A 223 -7.75 -5.77 12.29
N LEU A 224 -7.13 -6.59 11.43
CA LEU A 224 -7.29 -8.03 11.46
C LEU A 224 -6.86 -8.65 12.80
N GLY A 225 -5.73 -8.20 13.34
CA GLY A 225 -5.22 -8.71 14.60
C GLY A 225 -5.83 -8.05 15.84
N GLU A 226 -6.28 -6.79 15.77
CA GLU A 226 -6.83 -6.06 16.91
C GLU A 226 -8.34 -6.29 17.09
N LYS A 227 -9.09 -6.37 15.99
CA LYS A 227 -10.55 -6.35 16.04
C LYS A 227 -11.22 -7.52 15.34
N ASN A 228 -10.85 -7.82 14.10
CA ASN A 228 -11.48 -8.90 13.35
C ASN A 228 -11.32 -10.27 14.04
N ASN A 229 -10.18 -10.54 14.70
CA ASN A 229 -9.91 -11.76 15.45
C ASN A 229 -10.84 -11.95 16.66
N LYS A 230 -11.41 -10.88 17.22
CA LYS A 230 -12.34 -10.92 18.36
C LYS A 230 -13.76 -11.38 17.97
N TYR A 231 -14.11 -11.35 16.70
CA TYR A 231 -15.38 -11.90 16.22
C TYR A 231 -15.34 -13.44 16.17
N PRO A 232 -16.43 -14.13 16.48
CA PRO A 232 -16.55 -15.58 16.27
C PRO A 232 -16.25 -15.95 14.80
N LYS A 233 -15.73 -17.17 14.56
CA LYS A 233 -15.32 -17.63 13.22
C LYS A 233 -16.39 -17.41 12.15
N ASN A 234 -17.65 -17.67 12.48
CA ASN A 234 -18.79 -17.48 11.57
C ASN A 234 -19.30 -16.03 11.47
N GLN A 235 -18.68 -15.09 12.18
CA GLN A 235 -19.04 -13.66 12.18
C GLN A 235 -17.86 -12.78 11.81
N LYS A 236 -16.75 -13.33 11.32
CA LYS A 236 -15.64 -12.56 10.80
C LYS A 236 -16.13 -11.60 9.71
N LYS A 237 -15.71 -10.36 9.81
CA LYS A 237 -16.07 -9.37 8.79
C LYS A 237 -15.20 -9.55 7.54
N ILE A 238 -13.92 -9.90 7.70
CA ILE A 238 -12.98 -10.20 6.62
C ILE A 238 -12.56 -11.66 6.73
N GLU A 239 -12.70 -12.41 5.63
CA GLU A 239 -12.42 -13.85 5.55
C GLU A 239 -10.94 -14.16 5.22
N ALA A 240 -10.31 -13.34 4.39
CA ALA A 240 -8.89 -13.40 4.05
C ALA A 240 -8.42 -12.06 3.51
N ALA A 241 -7.11 -11.80 3.52
CA ALA A 241 -6.59 -10.53 3.04
C ALA A 241 -5.25 -10.64 2.30
N VAL A 242 -4.96 -9.60 1.50
CA VAL A 242 -3.67 -9.36 0.85
C VAL A 242 -3.11 -8.01 1.26
N SER A 243 -1.82 -7.95 1.50
CA SER A 243 -1.10 -6.78 1.99
C SER A 243 0.15 -6.53 1.12
N PHE A 244 0.23 -5.36 0.48
CA PHE A 244 1.36 -4.96 -0.36
C PHE A 244 2.21 -3.90 0.30
N SER A 245 3.54 -4.02 0.19
CA SER A 245 4.51 -3.00 0.64
C SER A 245 4.19 -2.46 2.04
N ASN A 246 3.89 -3.38 2.96
CA ASN A 246 3.47 -3.03 4.32
C ASN A 246 4.67 -2.54 5.14
N PRO A 247 4.58 -1.40 5.82
CA PRO A 247 5.62 -0.91 6.72
C PRO A 247 5.74 -1.69 8.03
N TYR A 248 4.81 -2.56 8.41
CA TYR A 248 4.70 -3.34 9.66
C TYR A 248 5.11 -2.60 10.94
N ASN A 249 6.30 -1.98 10.96
CA ASN A 249 6.85 -1.20 12.05
C ASN A 249 7.07 0.25 11.60
N MET A 250 6.09 1.10 11.87
CA MET A 250 6.08 2.50 11.45
C MET A 250 7.22 3.32 12.05
N GLU A 251 7.60 3.05 13.32
CA GLU A 251 8.72 3.73 13.97
C GLU A 251 10.04 3.43 13.24
N MET A 252 10.28 2.15 12.89
CA MET A 252 11.49 1.76 12.17
C MET A 252 11.52 2.35 10.75
N CYS A 253 10.39 2.35 10.04
CA CYS A 253 10.30 2.98 8.72
C CYS A 253 10.61 4.48 8.79
N SER A 254 9.99 5.21 9.72
CA SER A 254 10.25 6.63 9.91
C SER A 254 11.72 6.92 10.17
N ARG A 255 12.36 6.20 11.10
CA ARG A 255 13.78 6.37 11.44
C ARG A 255 14.73 6.05 10.27
N LEU A 256 14.44 5.00 9.49
CA LEU A 256 15.28 4.60 8.35
C LEU A 256 15.12 5.55 7.15
N CYS A 257 13.97 6.21 7.03
CA CYS A 257 13.71 7.21 5.99
C CYS A 257 14.16 8.63 6.39
N GLU A 258 14.48 8.87 7.67
CA GLU A 258 14.89 10.18 8.17
C GLU A 258 16.09 10.74 7.39
N GLY A 259 15.99 12.00 6.97
CA GLY A 259 17.05 12.67 6.20
C GLY A 259 17.22 12.15 4.77
N THR A 260 16.36 11.27 4.27
CA THR A 260 16.41 10.78 2.88
C THR A 260 15.51 11.61 1.95
N ILE A 261 15.68 11.45 0.63
CA ILE A 261 14.77 12.05 -0.35
C ILE A 261 13.32 11.58 -0.16
N ILE A 262 13.13 10.38 0.39
CA ILE A 262 11.81 9.83 0.72
C ILE A 262 11.13 10.65 1.79
N SER A 263 11.83 11.03 2.87
CA SER A 263 11.25 11.90 3.89
C SER A 263 10.77 13.22 3.31
N THR A 264 11.55 13.83 2.40
CA THR A 264 11.16 15.06 1.71
C THR A 264 9.90 14.87 0.85
N LEU A 265 9.80 13.73 0.13
CA LEU A 265 8.63 13.41 -0.68
C LEU A 265 7.39 13.19 0.21
N VAL A 266 7.52 12.42 1.29
CA VAL A 266 6.44 12.17 2.25
C VAL A 266 5.93 13.49 2.82
N THR A 267 6.83 14.34 3.32
CA THR A 267 6.45 15.66 3.85
C THR A 267 5.72 16.53 2.82
N TYR A 268 6.19 16.54 1.57
CA TYR A 268 5.51 17.27 0.50
C TYR A 268 4.06 16.79 0.29
N LEU A 269 3.84 15.48 0.30
CA LEU A 269 2.50 14.89 0.16
C LEU A 269 1.61 15.21 1.36
N GLU A 270 2.15 15.18 2.57
CA GLU A 270 1.45 15.57 3.80
C GLU A 270 1.07 17.04 3.81
N GLN A 271 1.98 17.94 3.43
CA GLN A 271 1.69 19.36 3.27
C GLN A 271 0.60 19.62 2.22
N LYS A 272 0.65 18.91 1.07
CA LYS A 272 -0.38 19.01 0.02
C LYS A 272 -1.75 18.62 0.57
N ASN A 273 -1.83 17.52 1.31
CA ASN A 273 -3.07 17.06 1.91
C ASN A 273 -3.56 18.04 3.00
N SER A 274 -2.67 18.54 3.86
CA SER A 274 -3.04 19.53 4.89
C SER A 274 -3.62 20.80 4.30
N LYS A 275 -3.09 21.28 3.16
CA LYS A 275 -3.68 22.40 2.42
C LYS A 275 -5.10 22.11 1.94
N LYS A 276 -5.38 20.88 1.50
CA LYS A 276 -6.71 20.44 1.04
C LYS A 276 -7.74 20.47 2.18
N ILE A 277 -7.37 20.00 3.37
CA ILE A 277 -8.28 19.89 4.52
C ILE A 277 -8.21 21.08 5.49
N LYS A 278 -7.38 22.08 5.21
CA LYS A 278 -7.14 23.24 6.08
C LYS A 278 -8.43 23.90 6.55
N ASP A 279 -9.31 24.23 5.61
CA ASP A 279 -10.56 24.93 5.90
C ASP A 279 -11.49 24.11 6.81
N SER A 280 -11.48 22.79 6.66
CA SER A 280 -12.27 21.90 7.52
C SER A 280 -11.71 21.82 8.93
N ILE A 281 -10.37 21.86 9.09
CA ILE A 281 -9.72 21.94 10.41
C ILE A 281 -10.01 23.27 11.08
N ASP A 282 -9.74 24.38 10.39
CA ASP A 282 -9.86 25.74 10.96
C ASP A 282 -11.30 26.07 11.39
N LYS A 283 -12.30 25.51 10.74
CA LYS A 283 -13.73 25.72 11.06
C LYS A 283 -14.25 24.77 12.13
N ASN A 284 -13.51 23.72 12.50
CA ASN A 284 -13.97 22.72 13.45
C ASN A 284 -13.45 23.03 14.87
N PRO A 285 -14.31 23.42 15.83
CA PRO A 285 -13.88 23.76 17.19
C PRO A 285 -13.23 22.56 17.92
N ASN A 286 -13.56 21.31 17.55
CA ASN A 286 -12.97 20.11 18.12
C ASN A 286 -11.54 19.86 17.64
N LEU A 287 -11.05 20.62 16.66
CA LEU A 287 -9.69 20.57 16.11
C LEU A 287 -8.87 21.82 16.41
N SER A 288 -9.34 22.72 17.30
CA SER A 288 -8.67 23.97 17.66
C SER A 288 -7.25 23.80 18.22
N TYR A 289 -6.88 22.57 18.61
CA TYR A 289 -5.54 22.21 19.08
C TYR A 289 -4.53 21.94 17.94
N ILE A 290 -4.98 21.99 16.66
CA ILE A 290 -4.14 21.80 15.49
C ILE A 290 -3.85 23.16 14.85
N ASP A 291 -2.57 23.54 14.78
CA ASP A 291 -2.12 24.72 14.04
C ASP A 291 -1.85 24.37 12.57
N THR A 292 -2.80 24.71 11.71
CA THR A 292 -2.70 24.44 10.26
C THR A 292 -1.60 25.23 9.56
N GLN A 293 -1.19 26.39 10.13
CA GLN A 293 -0.10 27.19 9.57
C GLN A 293 1.26 26.55 9.85
N GLU A 294 1.41 25.93 11.00
CA GLU A 294 2.60 25.16 11.35
C GLU A 294 2.69 23.89 10.50
N LEU A 295 1.58 23.16 10.33
CA LEU A 295 1.51 21.95 9.50
C LEU A 295 1.94 22.21 8.05
N ILE A 296 1.41 23.24 7.43
CA ILE A 296 1.70 23.55 6.02
C ILE A 296 3.17 23.93 5.78
N LYS A 297 3.85 24.40 6.84
CA LYS A 297 5.27 24.79 6.78
C LYS A 297 6.22 23.70 7.29
N CYS A 298 5.68 22.64 7.89
CA CYS A 298 6.50 21.57 8.46
C CYS A 298 7.29 20.84 7.36
N GLU A 299 8.61 20.76 7.51
CA GLU A 299 9.53 20.13 6.53
C GLU A 299 10.05 18.76 7.01
N ASP A 300 9.56 18.29 8.15
CA ASP A 300 9.97 17.03 8.77
C ASP A 300 8.75 16.12 8.97
N PRO A 301 8.71 14.90 8.41
CA PRO A 301 7.54 14.04 8.51
C PRO A 301 7.31 13.52 9.94
N TYR A 302 8.37 13.34 10.74
CA TYR A 302 8.20 12.95 12.13
C TYR A 302 7.52 14.06 12.93
N LEU A 303 7.98 15.32 12.77
CA LEU A 303 7.38 16.48 13.41
C LEU A 303 5.94 16.70 12.88
N PHE A 304 5.70 16.49 11.59
CA PHE A 304 4.36 16.56 11.04
C PHE A 304 3.40 15.57 11.72
N ASP A 305 3.82 14.33 11.88
CA ASP A 305 3.02 13.32 12.57
C ASP A 305 2.83 13.65 14.06
N GLU A 306 3.79 14.28 14.70
CA GLU A 306 3.65 14.78 16.08
C GLU A 306 2.62 15.91 16.20
N LEU A 307 2.65 16.85 15.25
CA LEU A 307 1.75 18.01 15.23
C LEU A 307 0.32 17.65 14.78
N PHE A 308 0.15 16.62 13.97
CA PHE A 308 -1.13 16.29 13.36
C PHE A 308 -1.62 14.87 13.69
N ASN A 309 -1.08 13.83 13.04
CA ASN A 309 -1.61 12.47 13.16
C ASN A 309 -1.54 11.94 14.60
N GLY A 310 -0.43 12.19 15.31
CA GLY A 310 -0.30 11.82 16.72
C GLY A 310 -1.38 12.46 17.59
N LYS A 311 -1.59 13.76 17.43
CA LYS A 311 -2.63 14.50 18.16
C LYS A 311 -4.04 13.99 17.83
N LEU A 312 -4.34 13.78 16.55
CA LEU A 312 -5.63 13.24 16.10
C LEU A 312 -5.95 11.87 16.72
N HIS A 313 -4.93 11.04 16.96
CA HIS A 313 -5.08 9.74 17.59
C HIS A 313 -4.89 9.76 19.12
N GLY A 314 -4.65 10.94 19.68
CA GLY A 314 -4.56 11.16 21.14
C GLY A 314 -3.21 10.82 21.75
N TYR A 315 -2.15 10.77 20.95
CA TYR A 315 -0.77 10.55 21.40
C TYR A 315 -0.01 11.86 21.56
N LYS A 316 0.99 11.86 22.45
CA LYS A 316 1.81 13.06 22.75
C LYS A 316 2.98 13.21 21.79
N THR A 317 3.51 12.10 21.28
CA THR A 317 4.67 12.07 20.39
C THR A 317 4.41 11.19 19.17
N ALA A 318 5.09 11.49 18.06
CA ALA A 318 5.04 10.65 16.86
C ALA A 318 5.52 9.20 17.15
N THR A 319 6.51 9.03 18.04
CA THR A 319 6.97 7.68 18.46
C THR A 319 5.85 6.88 19.15
N GLU A 320 5.10 7.48 20.07
CA GLU A 320 3.96 6.81 20.72
C GLU A 320 2.90 6.42 19.67
N TYR A 321 2.59 7.35 18.77
CA TYR A 321 1.67 7.11 17.66
C TYR A 321 2.12 5.93 16.79
N TYR A 322 3.34 5.97 16.26
CA TYR A 322 3.87 4.90 15.41
C TYR A 322 3.86 3.53 16.09
N ARG A 323 4.31 3.45 17.34
CA ARG A 323 4.27 2.20 18.12
C ARG A 323 2.87 1.68 18.30
N SER A 324 1.89 2.58 18.47
CA SER A 324 0.50 2.22 18.75
C SER A 324 -0.23 1.69 17.52
N ILE A 325 0.05 2.25 16.33
CA ILE A 325 -0.63 1.90 15.08
C ILE A 325 0.11 0.84 14.26
N SER A 326 1.35 0.46 14.62
CA SER A 326 2.15 -0.52 13.88
C SER A 326 1.52 -1.91 13.90
N ALA A 327 1.30 -2.48 12.73
CA ALA A 327 0.67 -3.80 12.57
C ALA A 327 1.47 -4.94 13.22
N ILE A 328 2.79 -4.79 13.34
CA ILE A 328 3.67 -5.78 13.98
C ILE A 328 3.19 -6.21 15.37
N LYS A 329 2.53 -5.31 16.11
CA LYS A 329 1.99 -5.62 17.44
C LYS A 329 0.97 -6.74 17.44
N ASN A 330 0.19 -6.86 16.38
CA ASN A 330 -1.01 -7.71 16.34
C ASN A 330 -0.90 -8.80 15.25
N LEU A 331 0.27 -8.94 14.59
CA LEU A 331 0.45 -9.95 13.54
C LEU A 331 0.22 -11.36 14.03
N ILE A 332 0.64 -11.65 15.27
CA ILE A 332 0.49 -12.98 15.87
C ILE A 332 -0.97 -13.34 16.12
N ASP A 333 -1.83 -12.34 16.31
CA ASP A 333 -3.24 -12.51 16.65
C ASP A 333 -4.15 -12.62 15.41
N ILE A 334 -3.60 -12.47 14.20
CA ILE A 334 -4.37 -12.62 12.95
C ILE A 334 -4.76 -14.09 12.78
N ASP A 335 -6.05 -14.36 12.72
CA ASP A 335 -6.62 -15.72 12.66
C ASP A 335 -7.31 -16.05 11.33
N VAL A 336 -7.18 -15.17 10.33
CA VAL A 336 -7.63 -15.38 8.94
C VAL A 336 -6.43 -15.48 8.00
N PRO A 337 -6.55 -16.18 6.85
CA PRO A 337 -5.46 -16.27 5.89
C PRO A 337 -5.04 -14.90 5.34
N VAL A 338 -3.74 -14.63 5.33
CA VAL A 338 -3.17 -13.39 4.80
C VAL A 338 -1.98 -13.68 3.89
N LEU A 339 -1.93 -13.02 2.73
CA LEU A 339 -0.75 -12.97 1.87
C LEU A 339 -0.13 -11.58 1.92
N CYS A 340 1.12 -11.50 2.35
CA CYS A 340 1.94 -10.30 2.34
C CYS A 340 2.93 -10.34 1.17
N ILE A 341 3.14 -9.22 0.48
CA ILE A 341 4.12 -9.08 -0.61
C ILE A 341 4.91 -7.79 -0.41
N ASN A 342 6.23 -7.92 -0.20
CA ASN A 342 7.15 -6.81 -0.02
C ASN A 342 8.36 -6.95 -0.96
N SER A 343 9.08 -5.86 -1.21
CA SER A 343 10.35 -5.88 -1.96
C SER A 343 11.50 -5.35 -1.11
N ILE A 344 12.71 -5.86 -1.39
CA ILE A 344 13.93 -5.44 -0.68
C ILE A 344 14.36 -4.03 -1.11
N ASP A 345 14.11 -3.67 -2.35
CA ASP A 345 14.46 -2.36 -2.91
C ASP A 345 13.40 -1.28 -2.72
N ASP A 346 12.39 -1.53 -1.87
CA ASP A 346 11.36 -0.54 -1.51
C ASP A 346 12.01 0.63 -0.75
N PRO A 347 11.98 1.86 -1.30
CA PRO A 347 12.60 3.00 -0.65
C PRO A 347 11.72 3.66 0.42
N ILE A 348 10.42 3.33 0.47
CA ILE A 348 9.42 3.92 1.40
C ILE A 348 9.22 3.01 2.61
N THR A 349 9.14 1.68 2.38
CA THR A 349 9.01 0.69 3.44
C THR A 349 10.28 -0.18 3.47
N PRO A 350 11.36 0.27 4.13
CA PRO A 350 12.64 -0.41 4.12
C PRO A 350 12.54 -1.87 4.56
N TYR A 351 13.25 -2.76 3.88
CA TYR A 351 13.18 -4.21 4.11
C TYR A 351 13.51 -4.64 5.54
N GLN A 352 14.24 -3.81 6.28
CA GLN A 352 14.55 -4.03 7.70
C GLN A 352 13.31 -3.98 8.59
N ALA A 353 12.25 -3.28 8.14
CA ALA A 353 10.97 -3.21 8.85
C ALA A 353 10.05 -4.40 8.58
N ILE A 354 10.43 -5.34 7.70
CA ILE A 354 9.63 -6.55 7.44
C ILE A 354 9.68 -7.46 8.68
N ALA A 355 8.50 -7.81 9.18
CA ALA A 355 8.32 -8.58 10.41
C ALA A 355 8.49 -10.10 10.18
N TYR A 356 9.68 -10.54 9.74
CA TYR A 356 9.95 -11.93 9.36
C TYR A 356 9.65 -12.93 10.48
N ASP A 357 10.04 -12.61 11.72
CA ASP A 357 9.91 -13.55 12.83
C ASP A 357 8.47 -13.65 13.31
N ASP A 358 7.75 -12.53 13.40
CA ASP A 358 6.33 -12.52 13.74
C ASP A 358 5.49 -13.29 12.70
N ILE A 359 5.80 -13.09 11.41
CA ILE A 359 5.13 -13.78 10.31
C ILE A 359 5.38 -15.30 10.37
N LYS A 360 6.59 -15.73 10.68
CA LYS A 360 6.90 -17.16 10.83
C LYS A 360 6.18 -17.81 12.00
N LEU A 361 5.87 -17.05 13.03
CA LEU A 361 5.14 -17.55 14.22
C LEU A 361 3.63 -17.70 13.94
N ASN A 362 3.08 -16.98 12.96
CA ASN A 362 1.66 -17.07 12.65
C ASN A 362 1.40 -17.96 11.41
N PRO A 363 0.77 -19.15 11.59
CA PRO A 363 0.51 -20.07 10.48
C PRO A 363 -0.51 -19.56 9.45
N ASN A 364 -1.21 -18.46 9.71
CA ASN A 364 -2.16 -17.88 8.78
C ASN A 364 -1.51 -16.89 7.80
N ILE A 365 -0.22 -16.51 7.99
CA ILE A 365 0.43 -15.50 7.17
C ILE A 365 1.44 -16.14 6.21
N PHE A 366 1.30 -15.81 4.94
CA PHE A 366 2.28 -16.05 3.87
C PHE A 366 2.99 -14.74 3.54
N LEU A 367 4.30 -14.78 3.30
CA LEU A 367 5.07 -13.62 2.91
C LEU A 367 5.91 -13.91 1.67
N ILE A 368 5.66 -13.20 0.59
CA ILE A 368 6.56 -13.13 -0.57
C ILE A 368 7.48 -11.92 -0.41
N VAL A 369 8.78 -12.14 -0.57
CA VAL A 369 9.79 -11.07 -0.63
C VAL A 369 10.54 -11.17 -1.94
N THR A 370 10.56 -10.09 -2.71
CA THR A 370 11.27 -9.95 -3.97
C THR A 370 12.51 -9.08 -3.83
N ASP A 371 13.58 -9.36 -4.56
CA ASP A 371 14.77 -8.50 -4.56
C ASP A 371 14.50 -7.13 -5.22
N LYS A 372 13.53 -7.09 -6.12
CA LYS A 372 13.06 -5.92 -6.86
C LYS A 372 11.55 -5.80 -6.76
N GLY A 373 10.99 -4.64 -7.05
CA GLY A 373 9.54 -4.41 -6.99
C GLY A 373 9.18 -3.00 -6.58
N ALA A 374 10.11 -2.30 -5.96
CA ALA A 374 9.94 -0.95 -5.43
C ALA A 374 8.74 -0.85 -4.46
N HIS A 375 8.20 0.36 -4.27
CA HIS A 375 7.01 0.57 -3.46
C HIS A 375 5.76 0.43 -4.34
N MET A 376 4.99 -0.64 -4.13
CA MET A 376 3.71 -0.91 -4.82
C MET A 376 3.80 -1.15 -6.34
N ALA A 377 4.97 -1.00 -6.98
CA ALA A 377 5.08 -1.00 -8.44
C ALA A 377 5.07 -2.41 -9.04
N PHE A 378 5.99 -3.28 -8.64
CA PHE A 378 6.13 -4.67 -9.11
C PHE A 378 5.94 -4.85 -10.62
N VAL A 379 6.54 -3.93 -11.40
CA VAL A 379 6.37 -3.89 -12.85
C VAL A 379 7.06 -5.09 -13.50
N SER A 380 6.29 -5.94 -14.16
CA SER A 380 6.78 -7.16 -14.78
C SER A 380 7.22 -6.97 -16.24
N ASN A 381 7.87 -8.01 -16.79
CA ASN A 381 8.52 -7.98 -18.11
C ASN A 381 7.51 -8.17 -19.24
N GLU A 382 6.63 -7.21 -19.44
CA GLU A 382 5.68 -7.12 -20.54
C GLU A 382 5.98 -5.93 -21.44
N LYS A 383 5.15 -5.65 -22.44
CA LYS A 383 5.32 -4.48 -23.30
C LYS A 383 5.25 -3.20 -22.46
N LEU A 384 6.08 -2.21 -22.78
CA LEU A 384 6.07 -0.90 -22.10
C LEU A 384 4.70 -0.22 -22.08
N THR A 385 3.85 -0.54 -23.06
CA THR A 385 2.46 -0.04 -23.15
C THR A 385 1.46 -0.86 -22.34
N GLU A 386 1.88 -1.99 -21.77
CA GLU A 386 1.04 -2.92 -21.01
C GLU A 386 1.71 -3.33 -19.71
N LEU A 387 2.29 -2.38 -18.99
CA LEU A 387 2.97 -2.66 -17.72
C LEU A 387 1.98 -3.27 -16.73
N LYS A 388 2.15 -4.57 -16.44
CA LYS A 388 1.34 -5.27 -15.44
C LYS A 388 2.05 -5.30 -14.11
N GLN A 389 1.28 -5.12 -13.06
CA GLN A 389 1.75 -5.31 -11.69
C GLN A 389 1.70 -6.80 -11.35
N TRP A 390 2.90 -7.42 -11.29
CA TRP A 390 3.02 -8.86 -11.02
C TRP A 390 2.41 -9.30 -9.68
N ASN A 391 2.51 -8.46 -8.65
CA ASN A 391 1.98 -8.75 -7.31
C ASN A 391 0.47 -9.04 -7.31
N LEU A 392 -0.28 -8.56 -8.30
CA LEU A 392 -1.71 -8.83 -8.43
C LEU A 392 -1.99 -10.29 -8.84
N ILE A 393 -1.07 -10.96 -9.53
CA ILE A 393 -1.25 -12.35 -9.98
C ILE A 393 -1.35 -13.29 -8.76
N PRO A 394 -0.32 -13.45 -7.90
CA PRO A 394 -0.42 -14.31 -6.73
C PRO A 394 -1.47 -13.80 -5.72
N ALA A 395 -1.75 -12.49 -5.70
CA ALA A 395 -2.78 -11.92 -4.82
C ALA A 395 -4.19 -12.43 -5.15
N PHE A 396 -4.60 -12.31 -6.41
CA PHE A 396 -5.93 -12.77 -6.83
C PHE A 396 -6.02 -14.29 -6.88
N GLU A 397 -4.94 -14.99 -7.21
CA GLU A 397 -4.89 -16.45 -7.07
C GLU A 397 -5.17 -16.89 -5.63
N PHE A 398 -4.49 -16.26 -4.66
CA PHE A 398 -4.68 -16.53 -3.24
C PHE A 398 -6.11 -16.21 -2.78
N LEU A 399 -6.64 -15.02 -3.09
CA LEU A 399 -8.00 -14.63 -2.70
C LEU A 399 -9.06 -15.54 -3.33
N ASN A 400 -8.91 -15.91 -4.60
CA ASN A 400 -9.83 -16.80 -5.29
C ASN A 400 -9.78 -18.22 -4.69
N CYS A 401 -8.60 -18.70 -4.27
CA CYS A 401 -8.45 -19.96 -3.55
C CYS A 401 -9.25 -19.93 -2.21
N GLN A 402 -9.16 -18.84 -1.44
CA GLN A 402 -9.93 -18.69 -0.20
C GLN A 402 -11.43 -18.58 -0.45
N ARG A 403 -11.84 -18.00 -1.59
CA ARG A 403 -13.24 -17.86 -2.00
C ARG A 403 -13.92 -19.20 -2.29
N VAL A 404 -13.23 -20.14 -2.92
CA VAL A 404 -13.78 -21.46 -3.29
C VAL A 404 -13.96 -22.35 -2.04
N GLY A 405 -13.41 -21.99 -0.91
CA GLY A 405 -13.56 -22.72 0.34
C GLY A 405 -12.76 -24.03 0.35
N THR A 406 -11.47 -23.94 0.59
CA THR A 406 -10.55 -25.08 0.62
C THR A 406 -10.51 -25.85 1.93
N LEU A 407 -11.34 -25.46 2.90
CA LEU A 407 -11.28 -26.02 4.26
C LEU A 407 -12.64 -26.33 4.84
#